data_ca17ef843b4ee3953cffe2f66e6b2fa1
#
_entry.id   ca17ef843b4ee3953cffe2f66e6b2fa1
#
_cell.length_a   1.000
_cell.length_b   1.000
_cell.length_c   1.000
_cell.angle_alpha   90.00
_cell.angle_beta   90.00
_cell.angle_gamma   90.00
#
_symmetry.space_group_name_H-M   'P 1'
#
loop_
_entity.id
_entity.type
_entity.pdbx_description
1 polymer ?
#
loop_
_entity_poly.entity_id
_entity_poly.type
_entity_poly.pdbx_seq_one_letter_code
_entity_poly.pdbx_strand_id
1 'polypeptide(L)'
;MTAPPRSVSTLTPRFAALHVRDYRHYFLLALLSMTADNIEHVISYWVMFQKFHSPTLGGFAVISHWVPFLLFSFHSGALADRHDCRKLIQISQALYILASLAWGALFLTDTLEVWHAVVILLVHGAAGVIVAPAAQLIIHDMVGPAQLTSAIRLNASSRNLAILLGPAVGGGLMLLLGPAGGLLANVLVYLPFTIFLARVLYTGHGDTGSRPRARLRLLDAWRLLAEVRADRRLMTMMVLGGATSLFVGSAFQAQMPEYAHDLGSDEAGAWYSILLAANAAGAVAGTVLLESVDFMRPSARTAIVCAGVWGVAIGLFAFAGSYPVAVTLLVLAGVFNLAFTSIAQTLVQLLAPASVRGRVVGLFNTATLGLRAGSGVTVGVLGAVINVHWSLALSAAAVVATSALLLARETRAH
;
A
#
# COMPACT_ATOMS: atom_id res chain seq x y z
N MET A 1 48.57 13.94 -26.40
CA MET A 1 47.90 13.29 -25.26
C MET A 1 46.89 14.29 -24.69
N THR A 2 45.64 14.19 -25.12
CA THR A 2 44.55 15.03 -24.64
C THR A 2 43.89 14.27 -23.44
N ALA A 3 43.84 14.94 -22.28
CA ALA A 3 43.22 14.39 -21.09
C ALA A 3 41.74 14.06 -21.34
N PRO A 4 41.21 12.92 -20.81
CA PRO A 4 39.79 12.61 -20.96
C PRO A 4 38.96 13.66 -20.23
N PRO A 5 37.74 14.02 -20.74
CA PRO A 5 36.90 14.97 -20.08
C PRO A 5 36.47 14.43 -18.69
N ARG A 6 36.73 15.21 -17.65
CA ARG A 6 36.24 14.95 -16.29
C ARG A 6 34.72 14.89 -16.36
N SER A 7 34.16 13.71 -16.07
CA SER A 7 32.73 13.56 -15.80
C SER A 7 32.42 14.38 -14.52
N VAL A 8 31.85 15.56 -14.72
CA VAL A 8 31.23 16.32 -13.63
C VAL A 8 30.04 15.48 -13.16
N SER A 9 30.21 14.75 -12.09
CA SER A 9 29.07 14.18 -11.36
C SER A 9 28.29 15.36 -10.77
N THR A 10 27.32 15.86 -11.52
CA THR A 10 26.34 16.79 -11.00
C THR A 10 25.54 16.01 -9.94
N LEU A 11 25.91 16.19 -8.67
CA LEU A 11 25.09 15.73 -7.53
C LEU A 11 23.70 16.35 -7.72
N THR A 12 22.75 15.53 -8.13
CA THR A 12 21.35 15.98 -8.21
C THR A 12 20.94 16.47 -6.81
N PRO A 13 20.46 17.70 -6.67
CA PRO A 13 20.10 18.24 -5.37
C PRO A 13 19.10 17.31 -4.66
N ARG A 14 19.21 17.20 -3.33
CA ARG A 14 18.21 16.48 -2.54
C ARG A 14 16.84 17.07 -2.83
N PHE A 15 15.84 16.19 -3.03
CA PHE A 15 14.45 16.59 -3.37
C PHE A 15 14.31 17.40 -4.67
N ALA A 16 15.14 17.12 -5.67
CA ALA A 16 15.21 17.87 -6.93
C ALA A 16 13.83 18.10 -7.59
N ALA A 17 12.95 17.09 -7.59
CA ALA A 17 11.62 17.21 -8.18
C ALA A 17 10.73 18.27 -7.50
N LEU A 18 10.89 18.55 -6.19
CA LEU A 18 10.12 19.59 -5.50
C LEU A 18 10.45 21.02 -5.94
N HIS A 19 11.56 21.23 -6.67
CA HIS A 19 11.89 22.51 -7.27
C HIS A 19 11.02 22.82 -8.49
N VAL A 20 10.42 21.79 -9.12
CA VAL A 20 9.39 21.98 -10.15
C VAL A 20 8.09 22.39 -9.46
N ARG A 21 7.65 23.64 -9.72
CA ARG A 21 6.48 24.24 -9.04
C ARG A 21 5.23 23.37 -9.17
N ASP A 22 4.92 22.92 -10.38
CA ASP A 22 3.70 22.16 -10.65
C ASP A 22 3.75 20.76 -10.00
N TYR A 23 4.94 20.11 -10.02
CA TYR A 23 5.12 18.83 -9.33
C TYR A 23 5.01 18.99 -7.80
N ARG A 24 5.49 20.08 -7.22
CA ARG A 24 5.35 20.35 -5.78
C ARG A 24 3.89 20.45 -5.38
N HIS A 25 3.07 21.17 -6.15
CA HIS A 25 1.61 21.23 -5.91
C HIS A 25 0.97 19.86 -6.09
N TYR A 26 1.30 19.17 -7.19
CA TYR A 26 0.85 17.79 -7.42
C TYR A 26 1.18 16.88 -6.24
N PHE A 27 2.41 16.89 -5.75
CA PHE A 27 2.89 16.07 -4.66
C PHE A 27 2.07 16.27 -3.37
N LEU A 28 1.87 17.53 -2.96
CA LEU A 28 1.11 17.86 -1.74
C LEU A 28 -0.36 17.47 -1.87
N LEU A 29 -0.96 17.75 -3.01
CA LEU A 29 -2.38 17.47 -3.24
C LEU A 29 -2.65 15.98 -3.49
N ALA A 30 -1.73 15.29 -4.14
CA ALA A 30 -1.79 13.83 -4.26
C ALA A 30 -1.60 13.12 -2.90
N LEU A 31 -0.70 13.63 -2.03
CA LEU A 31 -0.59 13.17 -0.65
C LEU A 31 -1.92 13.32 0.10
N LEU A 32 -2.57 14.47 -0.04
CA LEU A 32 -3.87 14.73 0.58
C LEU A 32 -4.94 13.74 0.07
N SER A 33 -5.00 13.53 -1.25
CA SER A 33 -5.92 12.55 -1.87
C SER A 33 -5.63 11.11 -1.42
N MET A 34 -4.36 10.70 -1.33
CA MET A 34 -3.97 9.39 -0.79
C MET A 34 -4.33 9.24 0.70
N THR A 35 -4.27 10.36 1.46
CA THR A 35 -4.72 10.37 2.86
C THR A 35 -6.23 10.19 2.93
N ALA A 36 -6.99 10.84 2.04
CA ALA A 36 -8.44 10.67 1.93
C ALA A 36 -8.84 9.23 1.62
N ASP A 37 -8.11 8.55 0.74
CA ASP A 37 -8.28 7.12 0.45
C ASP A 37 -8.11 6.27 1.72
N ASN A 38 -7.08 6.53 2.51
CA ASN A 38 -6.84 5.81 3.77
C ASN A 38 -7.85 6.18 4.87
N ILE A 39 -8.34 7.42 4.91
CA ILE A 39 -9.45 7.83 5.79
C ILE A 39 -10.70 7.01 5.47
N GLU A 40 -11.05 6.90 4.18
CA GLU A 40 -12.21 6.11 3.74
C GLU A 40 -12.10 4.64 4.20
N HIS A 41 -10.93 4.02 4.04
CA HIS A 41 -10.69 2.65 4.51
C HIS A 41 -10.92 2.51 6.02
N VAL A 42 -10.36 3.42 6.81
CA VAL A 42 -10.51 3.39 8.27
C VAL A 42 -11.98 3.48 8.68
N ILE A 43 -12.70 4.47 8.17
CA ILE A 43 -14.08 4.69 8.59
C ILE A 43 -15.01 3.63 7.98
N SER A 44 -14.82 3.21 6.72
CA SER A 44 -15.66 2.20 6.08
C SER A 44 -15.51 0.82 6.74
N TYR A 45 -14.31 0.43 7.18
CA TYR A 45 -14.11 -0.82 7.93
C TYR A 45 -14.87 -0.79 9.25
N TRP A 46 -14.84 0.34 9.95
CA TRP A 46 -15.62 0.54 11.17
C TRP A 46 -17.13 0.49 10.92
N VAL A 47 -17.62 1.19 9.90
CA VAL A 47 -19.04 1.20 9.51
C VAL A 47 -19.53 -0.20 9.14
N MET A 48 -18.75 -0.95 8.34
CA MET A 48 -19.09 -2.33 7.97
C MET A 48 -19.14 -3.24 9.20
N PHE A 49 -18.20 -3.08 10.11
CA PHE A 49 -18.19 -3.84 11.36
C PHE A 49 -19.43 -3.53 12.20
N GLN A 50 -19.71 -2.25 12.49
CA GLN A 50 -20.87 -1.84 13.28
C GLN A 50 -22.19 -2.34 12.72
N LYS A 51 -22.34 -2.32 11.38
CA LYS A 51 -23.63 -2.66 10.75
C LYS A 51 -23.80 -4.16 10.51
N PHE A 52 -22.73 -4.88 10.20
CA PHE A 52 -22.84 -6.26 9.69
C PHE A 52 -22.11 -7.30 10.52
N HIS A 53 -21.17 -6.94 11.37
CA HIS A 53 -20.34 -7.87 12.17
C HIS A 53 -19.81 -9.05 11.33
N SER A 54 -19.32 -8.78 10.10
CA SER A 54 -18.97 -9.80 9.10
C SER A 54 -17.49 -9.78 8.76
N PRO A 55 -16.68 -10.73 9.26
CA PRO A 55 -15.29 -10.91 8.84
C PRO A 55 -15.15 -11.16 7.34
N THR A 56 -16.11 -11.84 6.71
CA THR A 56 -16.15 -12.08 5.26
C THR A 56 -16.20 -10.77 4.49
N LEU A 57 -17.01 -9.80 4.93
CA LEU A 57 -17.11 -8.50 4.28
C LEU A 57 -15.81 -7.69 4.42
N GLY A 58 -15.16 -7.74 5.57
CA GLY A 58 -13.82 -7.19 5.77
C GLY A 58 -12.77 -7.83 4.85
N GLY A 59 -12.82 -9.17 4.69
CA GLY A 59 -12.00 -9.89 3.73
C GLY A 59 -12.30 -9.50 2.28
N PHE A 60 -13.59 -9.34 1.94
CA PHE A 60 -14.02 -8.88 0.62
C PHE A 60 -13.54 -7.46 0.31
N ALA A 61 -13.49 -6.57 1.29
CA ALA A 61 -12.94 -5.22 1.12
C ALA A 61 -11.47 -5.25 0.64
N VAL A 62 -10.67 -6.18 1.18
CA VAL A 62 -9.29 -6.38 0.72
C VAL A 62 -9.24 -6.99 -0.68
N ILE A 63 -10.07 -8.00 -0.94
CA ILE A 63 -10.14 -8.68 -2.24
C ILE A 63 -10.55 -7.67 -3.33
N SER A 64 -11.63 -6.92 -3.11
CA SER A 64 -12.16 -5.94 -4.06
C SER A 64 -11.19 -4.79 -4.37
N HIS A 65 -10.32 -4.45 -3.41
CA HIS A 65 -9.27 -3.43 -3.61
C HIS A 65 -8.11 -3.95 -4.46
N TRP A 66 -7.64 -5.19 -4.23
CA TRP A 66 -6.40 -5.69 -4.85
C TRP A 66 -6.61 -6.56 -6.09
N VAL A 67 -7.73 -7.27 -6.22
CA VAL A 67 -8.02 -8.10 -7.41
C VAL A 67 -8.09 -7.26 -8.70
N PRO A 68 -8.69 -6.05 -8.74
CA PRO A 68 -8.65 -5.22 -9.93
C PRO A 68 -7.23 -4.92 -10.43
N PHE A 69 -6.27 -4.73 -9.53
CA PHE A 69 -4.86 -4.55 -9.91
C PHE A 69 -4.27 -5.78 -10.59
N LEU A 70 -4.61 -6.99 -10.13
CA LEU A 70 -4.14 -8.23 -10.77
C LEU A 70 -4.75 -8.43 -12.16
N LEU A 71 -6.04 -8.16 -12.31
CA LEU A 71 -6.78 -8.48 -13.53
C LEU A 71 -6.70 -7.37 -14.58
N PHE A 72 -6.74 -6.11 -14.17
CA PHE A 72 -6.93 -4.97 -15.07
C PHE A 72 -5.75 -4.03 -15.18
N SER A 73 -4.62 -4.25 -14.47
CA SER A 73 -3.45 -3.37 -14.55
C SER A 73 -2.90 -3.21 -15.98
N PHE A 74 -2.97 -4.27 -16.79
CA PHE A 74 -2.58 -4.21 -18.20
C PHE A 74 -3.53 -3.32 -19.01
N HIS A 75 -4.84 -3.47 -18.82
CA HIS A 75 -5.85 -2.68 -19.52
C HIS A 75 -5.81 -1.21 -19.11
N SER A 76 -5.64 -0.94 -17.82
CA SER A 76 -5.52 0.43 -17.30
C SER A 76 -4.25 1.12 -17.79
N GLY A 77 -3.14 0.39 -17.92
CA GLY A 77 -1.92 0.89 -18.56
C GLY A 77 -2.16 1.27 -20.02
N ALA A 78 -2.82 0.41 -20.80
CA ALA A 78 -3.18 0.69 -22.19
C ALA A 78 -4.18 1.85 -22.32
N LEU A 79 -5.08 2.02 -21.33
CA LEU A 79 -6.00 3.15 -21.26
C LEU A 79 -5.23 4.45 -21.01
N ALA A 80 -4.29 4.45 -20.06
CA ALA A 80 -3.44 5.58 -19.73
C ALA A 80 -2.52 5.97 -20.89
N ASP A 81 -2.05 5.02 -21.70
CA ASP A 81 -1.23 5.29 -22.89
C ASP A 81 -2.01 5.99 -24.03
N ARG A 82 -3.35 5.88 -24.05
CA ARG A 82 -4.21 6.37 -25.13
C ARG A 82 -5.03 7.61 -24.79
N HIS A 83 -5.24 7.87 -23.51
CA HIS A 83 -6.14 8.91 -23.05
C HIS A 83 -5.42 9.92 -22.15
N ASP A 84 -5.95 11.13 -22.07
CA ASP A 84 -5.46 12.17 -21.18
C ASP A 84 -5.43 11.68 -19.73
N CYS A 85 -4.23 11.52 -19.17
CA CYS A 85 -4.04 11.00 -17.81
C CYS A 85 -4.73 11.84 -16.74
N ARG A 86 -4.87 13.18 -16.96
CA ARG A 86 -5.63 14.06 -16.05
C ARG A 86 -7.07 13.61 -15.93
N LYS A 87 -7.72 13.33 -17.09
CA LYS A 87 -9.12 12.89 -17.14
C LYS A 87 -9.29 11.54 -16.46
N LEU A 88 -8.34 10.62 -16.67
CA LEU A 88 -8.38 9.31 -16.01
C LEU A 88 -8.25 9.45 -14.48
N ILE A 89 -7.35 10.31 -14.00
CA ILE A 89 -7.20 10.56 -12.57
C ILE A 89 -8.46 11.28 -12.04
N GLN A 90 -9.03 12.23 -12.77
CA GLN A 90 -10.28 12.90 -12.38
C GLN A 90 -11.46 11.93 -12.29
N ILE A 91 -11.59 11.00 -13.22
CA ILE A 91 -12.60 9.93 -13.16
C ILE A 91 -12.41 9.09 -11.89
N SER A 92 -11.17 8.70 -11.58
CA SER A 92 -10.87 7.97 -10.35
C SER A 92 -11.20 8.79 -9.10
N GLN A 93 -10.86 10.09 -9.07
CA GLN A 93 -11.23 10.97 -7.97
C GLN A 93 -12.75 11.09 -7.80
N ALA A 94 -13.49 11.20 -8.92
CA ALA A 94 -14.95 11.24 -8.88
C ALA A 94 -15.54 9.93 -8.32
N LEU A 95 -14.97 8.78 -8.67
CA LEU A 95 -15.38 7.48 -8.13
C LEU A 95 -15.08 7.36 -6.63
N TYR A 96 -13.93 7.84 -6.15
CA TYR A 96 -13.61 7.89 -4.71
C TYR A 96 -14.55 8.83 -3.95
N ILE A 97 -14.82 10.02 -4.50
CA ILE A 97 -15.77 10.97 -3.91
C ILE A 97 -17.17 10.33 -3.84
N LEU A 98 -17.60 9.67 -4.90
CA LEU A 98 -18.90 8.99 -4.94
C LEU A 98 -18.96 7.83 -3.91
N ALA A 99 -17.87 7.07 -3.75
CA ALA A 99 -17.79 6.02 -2.76
C ALA A 99 -17.91 6.59 -1.33
N SER A 100 -17.15 7.65 -0.99
CA SER A 100 -17.23 8.32 0.31
C SER A 100 -18.61 8.92 0.58
N LEU A 101 -19.23 9.55 -0.42
CA LEU A 101 -20.60 10.06 -0.33
C LEU A 101 -21.62 8.94 -0.11
N ALA A 102 -21.51 7.84 -0.87
CA ALA A 102 -22.42 6.70 -0.76
C ALA A 102 -22.32 6.05 0.63
N TRP A 103 -21.10 5.78 1.11
CA TRP A 103 -20.88 5.26 2.46
C TRP A 103 -21.51 6.18 3.52
N GLY A 104 -21.20 7.48 3.47
CA GLY A 104 -21.66 8.45 4.46
C GLY A 104 -23.18 8.61 4.44
N ALA A 105 -23.79 8.74 3.25
CA ALA A 105 -25.22 8.93 3.10
C ALA A 105 -26.03 7.69 3.53
N LEU A 106 -25.63 6.49 3.05
CA LEU A 106 -26.33 5.24 3.38
C LEU A 106 -26.22 4.87 4.85
N PHE A 107 -25.08 5.16 5.50
CA PHE A 107 -24.93 4.94 6.92
C PHE A 107 -25.73 5.97 7.75
N LEU A 108 -25.71 7.24 7.34
CA LEU A 108 -26.47 8.31 8.00
C LEU A 108 -27.98 8.06 7.97
N THR A 109 -28.49 7.52 6.85
CA THR A 109 -29.92 7.22 6.67
C THR A 109 -30.33 5.85 7.18
N ASP A 110 -29.40 5.09 7.75
CA ASP A 110 -29.57 3.70 8.22
C ASP A 110 -30.08 2.73 7.15
N THR A 111 -29.86 3.05 5.87
CA THR A 111 -30.27 2.25 4.70
C THR A 111 -29.16 1.39 4.14
N LEU A 112 -27.98 1.37 4.77
CA LEU A 112 -26.84 0.59 4.32
C LEU A 112 -27.12 -0.90 4.44
N GLU A 113 -27.02 -1.61 3.29
CA GLU A 113 -27.14 -3.05 3.18
C GLU A 113 -25.84 -3.66 2.62
N VAL A 114 -25.66 -4.99 2.77
CA VAL A 114 -24.44 -5.70 2.33
C VAL A 114 -24.15 -5.47 0.85
N TRP A 115 -25.15 -5.51 -0.01
CA TRP A 115 -24.96 -5.31 -1.45
C TRP A 115 -24.48 -3.89 -1.79
N HIS A 116 -24.91 -2.86 -1.04
CA HIS A 116 -24.39 -1.51 -1.18
C HIS A 116 -22.87 -1.49 -0.87
N ALA A 117 -22.48 -2.10 0.24
CA ALA A 117 -21.07 -2.22 0.62
C ALA A 117 -20.25 -2.91 -0.48
N VAL A 118 -20.74 -4.03 -1.02
CA VAL A 118 -20.10 -4.76 -2.12
C VAL A 118 -19.90 -3.87 -3.36
N VAL A 119 -20.94 -3.14 -3.78
CA VAL A 119 -20.88 -2.26 -4.95
C VAL A 119 -19.88 -1.12 -4.72
N ILE A 120 -19.95 -0.45 -3.56
CA ILE A 120 -19.05 0.67 -3.25
C ILE A 120 -17.60 0.20 -3.22
N LEU A 121 -17.30 -0.94 -2.60
CA LEU A 121 -15.95 -1.52 -2.56
C LEU A 121 -15.42 -1.89 -3.94
N LEU A 122 -16.26 -2.41 -4.84
CA LEU A 122 -15.86 -2.69 -6.23
C LEU A 122 -15.58 -1.41 -7.01
N VAL A 123 -16.40 -0.37 -6.84
CA VAL A 123 -16.21 0.95 -7.47
C VAL A 123 -14.89 1.57 -6.98
N HIS A 124 -14.65 1.52 -5.67
CA HIS A 124 -13.41 2.01 -5.05
C HIS A 124 -12.16 1.28 -5.61
N GLY A 125 -12.18 -0.06 -5.65
CA GLY A 125 -11.08 -0.85 -6.21
C GLY A 125 -10.83 -0.57 -7.70
N ALA A 126 -11.90 -0.37 -8.49
CA ALA A 126 -11.80 0.03 -9.89
C ALA A 126 -11.15 1.41 -10.07
N ALA A 127 -11.47 2.37 -9.20
CA ALA A 127 -10.82 3.68 -9.21
C ALA A 127 -9.31 3.58 -8.99
N GLY A 128 -8.86 2.74 -8.05
CA GLY A 128 -7.44 2.52 -7.75
C GLY A 128 -6.64 2.01 -8.95
N VAL A 129 -7.18 1.06 -9.70
CA VAL A 129 -6.48 0.48 -10.85
C VAL A 129 -6.38 1.47 -12.03
N ILE A 130 -7.33 2.37 -12.19
CA ILE A 130 -7.31 3.39 -13.25
C ILE A 130 -6.26 4.47 -12.94
N VAL A 131 -6.20 4.94 -11.70
CA VAL A 131 -5.31 6.05 -11.31
C VAL A 131 -3.83 5.66 -11.36
N ALA A 132 -3.46 4.44 -11.05
CA ALA A 132 -2.08 4.04 -10.83
C ALA A 132 -1.15 4.27 -12.03
N PRO A 133 -1.43 3.81 -13.28
CA PRO A 133 -0.58 4.09 -14.43
C PRO A 133 -0.67 5.55 -14.88
N ALA A 134 -1.84 6.18 -14.83
CA ALA A 134 -2.04 7.56 -15.22
C ALA A 134 -1.22 8.53 -14.35
N ALA A 135 -1.15 8.29 -13.04
CA ALA A 135 -0.33 9.06 -12.10
C ALA A 135 1.17 8.96 -12.42
N GLN A 136 1.65 7.81 -12.84
CA GLN A 136 3.07 7.66 -13.23
C GLN A 136 3.40 8.44 -14.49
N LEU A 137 2.51 8.44 -15.48
CA LEU A 137 2.71 9.16 -16.74
C LEU A 137 2.67 10.67 -16.56
N ILE A 138 1.72 11.18 -15.78
CA ILE A 138 1.62 12.63 -15.54
C ILE A 138 2.81 13.15 -14.72
N ILE A 139 3.32 12.37 -13.76
CA ILE A 139 4.54 12.71 -13.01
C ILE A 139 5.73 12.82 -13.97
N HIS A 140 5.89 11.85 -14.87
CA HIS A 140 6.96 11.87 -15.87
C HIS A 140 6.88 13.12 -16.75
N ASP A 141 5.69 13.48 -17.21
CA ASP A 141 5.42 14.65 -18.04
C ASP A 141 5.75 15.96 -17.29
N MET A 142 5.47 16.04 -16.00
CA MET A 142 5.73 17.23 -15.17
C MET A 142 7.21 17.47 -14.90
N VAL A 143 7.99 16.43 -14.59
CA VAL A 143 9.36 16.59 -14.07
C VAL A 143 10.44 16.30 -15.11
N GLY A 144 10.09 15.64 -16.21
CA GLY A 144 11.03 15.18 -17.23
C GLY A 144 12.00 14.10 -16.73
N PRO A 145 12.85 13.57 -17.64
CA PRO A 145 13.73 12.43 -17.33
C PRO A 145 14.76 12.73 -16.24
N ALA A 146 15.27 13.97 -16.17
CA ALA A 146 16.35 14.34 -15.26
C ALA A 146 15.94 14.26 -13.76
N GLN A 147 14.67 14.53 -13.44
CA GLN A 147 14.18 14.56 -12.06
C GLN A 147 13.23 13.41 -11.72
N LEU A 148 12.98 12.51 -12.68
CA LEU A 148 12.04 11.41 -12.55
C LEU A 148 12.35 10.50 -11.35
N THR A 149 13.63 10.16 -11.14
CA THR A 149 14.04 9.32 -10.00
C THR A 149 13.69 9.97 -8.66
N SER A 150 13.90 11.29 -8.53
CA SER A 150 13.52 12.05 -7.34
C SER A 150 12.00 12.04 -7.14
N ALA A 151 11.23 12.26 -8.21
CA ALA A 151 9.77 12.27 -8.16
C ALA A 151 9.17 10.90 -7.77
N ILE A 152 9.72 9.81 -8.31
CA ILE A 152 9.27 8.44 -7.96
C ILE A 152 9.51 8.16 -6.46
N ARG A 153 10.70 8.54 -5.93
CA ARG A 153 11.01 8.37 -4.50
C ARG A 153 10.06 9.17 -3.62
N LEU A 154 9.82 10.43 -3.98
CA LEU A 154 8.89 11.31 -3.25
C LEU A 154 7.47 10.75 -3.28
N ASN A 155 7.00 10.26 -4.42
CA ASN A 155 5.66 9.67 -4.54
C ASN A 155 5.52 8.37 -3.70
N ALA A 156 6.58 7.57 -3.59
CA ALA A 156 6.60 6.42 -2.68
C ALA A 156 6.53 6.87 -1.21
N SER A 157 7.27 7.93 -0.85
CA SER A 157 7.25 8.50 0.50
C SER A 157 5.89 9.10 0.84
N SER A 158 5.21 9.78 -0.10
CA SER A 158 3.87 10.33 0.11
C SER A 158 2.85 9.23 0.37
N ARG A 159 2.95 8.09 -0.32
CA ARG A 159 2.09 6.94 -0.06
C ARG A 159 2.25 6.41 1.36
N ASN A 160 3.48 6.22 1.81
CA ASN A 160 3.75 5.75 3.16
C ASN A 160 3.25 6.75 4.22
N LEU A 161 3.42 8.06 3.96
CA LEU A 161 2.91 9.11 4.83
C LEU A 161 1.38 9.14 4.87
N ALA A 162 0.71 8.92 3.74
CA ALA A 162 -0.74 8.84 3.66
C ALA A 162 -1.31 7.64 4.46
N ILE A 163 -0.66 6.48 4.36
CA ILE A 163 -1.02 5.28 5.14
C ILE A 163 -0.89 5.56 6.66
N LEU A 164 0.08 6.38 7.06
CA LEU A 164 0.26 6.80 8.44
C LEU A 164 -0.79 7.83 8.89
N LEU A 165 -1.02 8.85 8.06
CA LEU A 165 -1.94 9.95 8.38
C LEU A 165 -3.41 9.50 8.36
N GLY A 166 -3.75 8.53 7.49
CA GLY A 166 -5.11 8.03 7.33
C GLY A 166 -5.79 7.63 8.64
N PRO A 167 -5.21 6.70 9.42
CA PRO A 167 -5.78 6.31 10.72
C PRO A 167 -5.91 7.46 11.72
N ALA A 168 -4.92 8.35 11.78
CA ALA A 168 -4.94 9.47 12.71
C ALA A 168 -6.03 10.50 12.34
N VAL A 169 -6.10 10.89 11.06
CA VAL A 169 -7.10 11.86 10.59
C VAL A 169 -8.48 11.21 10.51
N GLY A 170 -8.58 9.98 10.01
CA GLY A 170 -9.84 9.24 9.92
C GLY A 170 -10.46 8.97 11.28
N GLY A 171 -9.66 8.54 12.25
CA GLY A 171 -10.10 8.38 13.64
C GLY A 171 -10.52 9.70 14.25
N GLY A 172 -9.76 10.79 14.03
CA GLY A 172 -10.14 12.14 14.49
C GLY A 172 -11.47 12.61 13.89
N LEU A 173 -11.68 12.43 12.57
CA LEU A 173 -12.94 12.76 11.91
C LEU A 173 -14.11 11.92 12.44
N MET A 174 -13.89 10.63 12.67
CA MET A 174 -14.88 9.73 13.21
C MET A 174 -15.30 10.14 14.66
N LEU A 175 -14.35 10.53 15.49
CA LEU A 175 -14.61 10.98 16.86
C LEU A 175 -15.32 12.34 16.92
N LEU A 176 -14.97 13.27 16.02
CA LEU A 176 -15.52 14.63 16.03
C LEU A 176 -16.89 14.73 15.34
N LEU A 177 -17.10 13.97 14.26
CA LEU A 177 -18.26 14.09 13.36
C LEU A 177 -19.11 12.82 13.30
N GLY A 178 -18.70 11.77 14.01
CA GLY A 178 -19.24 10.44 13.86
C GLY A 178 -18.79 9.78 12.52
N PRO A 179 -19.02 8.45 12.36
CA PRO A 179 -18.57 7.74 11.16
C PRO A 179 -19.15 8.29 9.85
N ALA A 180 -20.46 8.56 9.80
CA ALA A 180 -21.13 9.12 8.63
C ALA A 180 -20.62 10.51 8.31
N GLY A 181 -20.53 11.40 9.31
CA GLY A 181 -20.01 12.75 9.16
C GLY A 181 -18.55 12.77 8.70
N GLY A 182 -17.71 11.86 9.22
CA GLY A 182 -16.33 11.68 8.83
C GLY A 182 -16.18 11.30 7.35
N LEU A 183 -17.00 10.37 6.85
CA LEU A 183 -17.01 9.97 5.43
C LEU A 183 -17.48 11.12 4.52
N LEU A 184 -18.52 11.85 4.92
CA LEU A 184 -18.99 13.02 4.18
C LEU A 184 -17.93 14.15 4.16
N ALA A 185 -17.27 14.40 5.29
CA ALA A 185 -16.18 15.38 5.38
C ALA A 185 -14.95 14.96 4.54
N ASN A 186 -14.70 13.66 4.40
CA ASN A 186 -13.60 13.12 3.59
C ASN A 186 -13.71 13.54 2.10
N VAL A 187 -14.90 13.80 1.61
CA VAL A 187 -15.12 14.35 0.26
C VAL A 187 -14.36 15.67 0.07
N LEU A 188 -14.35 16.53 1.09
CA LEU A 188 -13.63 17.81 1.05
C LEU A 188 -12.12 17.61 0.96
N VAL A 189 -11.59 16.51 1.46
CA VAL A 189 -10.16 16.16 1.40
C VAL A 189 -9.75 15.75 -0.02
N TYR A 190 -10.64 15.15 -0.81
CA TYR A 190 -10.39 14.81 -2.22
C TYR A 190 -10.45 16.02 -3.16
N LEU A 191 -11.29 17.05 -2.85
CA LEU A 191 -11.59 18.16 -3.76
C LEU A 191 -10.36 18.96 -4.21
N PRO A 192 -9.37 19.32 -3.36
CA PRO A 192 -8.24 20.12 -3.78
C PRO A 192 -7.44 19.50 -4.91
N PHE A 193 -7.20 18.18 -4.86
CA PHE A 193 -6.49 17.47 -5.92
C PHE A 193 -7.31 17.40 -7.22
N THR A 194 -8.60 17.13 -7.11
CA THR A 194 -9.53 17.12 -8.25
C THR A 194 -9.58 18.47 -8.96
N ILE A 195 -9.66 19.58 -8.20
CA ILE A 195 -9.65 20.94 -8.74
C ILE A 195 -8.30 21.28 -9.39
N PHE A 196 -7.19 20.88 -8.77
CA PHE A 196 -5.86 21.07 -9.34
C PHE A 196 -5.73 20.39 -10.70
N LEU A 197 -6.17 19.11 -10.81
CA LEU A 197 -6.13 18.37 -12.06
C LEU A 197 -6.98 19.01 -13.17
N ALA A 198 -8.04 19.74 -12.83
CA ALA A 198 -8.84 20.48 -13.80
C ALA A 198 -8.09 21.68 -14.43
N ARG A 199 -7.08 22.20 -13.72
CA ARG A 199 -6.34 23.42 -14.10
C ARG A 199 -4.96 23.14 -14.70
N VAL A 200 -4.35 21.98 -14.38
CA VAL A 200 -3.01 21.64 -14.86
C VAL A 200 -3.04 21.27 -16.35
N LEU A 201 -1.98 21.60 -17.09
CA LEU A 201 -1.93 21.41 -18.55
C LEU A 201 -1.30 20.06 -18.98
N TYR A 202 -0.61 19.36 -18.09
CA TYR A 202 0.07 18.10 -18.38
C TYR A 202 -0.92 16.97 -18.64
N THR A 203 -0.79 16.28 -19.76
CA THR A 203 -1.69 15.20 -20.15
C THR A 203 -1.14 13.81 -19.87
N GLY A 204 0.14 13.71 -19.47
CA GLY A 204 0.92 12.49 -19.38
C GLY A 204 1.57 12.07 -20.70
N HIS A 205 1.41 12.87 -21.77
CA HIS A 205 1.89 12.59 -23.12
C HIS A 205 2.74 13.74 -23.69
N GLY A 206 3.42 14.51 -22.83
CA GLY A 206 4.34 15.54 -23.27
C GLY A 206 5.39 15.01 -24.25
N ASP A 207 6.17 15.89 -24.91
CA ASP A 207 7.05 15.71 -26.07
C ASP A 207 8.06 14.53 -26.08
N THR A 208 7.82 13.50 -25.33
CA THR A 208 8.50 12.21 -25.49
C THR A 208 7.87 11.50 -26.65
N GLY A 209 8.45 11.76 -27.85
CA GLY A 209 8.06 11.07 -29.07
C GLY A 209 7.71 9.63 -28.80
N SER A 210 6.58 9.20 -29.30
CA SER A 210 5.95 7.90 -29.16
C SER A 210 6.92 6.73 -29.41
N ARG A 211 7.74 6.42 -28.41
CA ARG A 211 8.45 5.14 -28.41
C ARG A 211 7.42 4.09 -28.04
N PRO A 212 7.19 3.09 -28.92
CA PRO A 212 6.31 1.98 -28.59
C PRO A 212 6.84 1.34 -27.29
N ARG A 213 6.13 1.52 -26.17
CA ARG A 213 6.46 0.79 -24.97
C ARG A 213 6.26 -0.69 -25.27
N ALA A 214 7.30 -1.49 -25.09
CA ALA A 214 7.25 -2.92 -25.30
C ALA A 214 6.05 -3.49 -24.51
N ARG A 215 5.10 -4.08 -25.22
CA ARG A 215 3.95 -4.75 -24.63
C ARG A 215 4.51 -5.90 -23.79
N LEU A 216 4.46 -5.78 -22.46
CA LEU A 216 4.76 -6.88 -21.56
C LEU A 216 3.70 -7.98 -21.80
N ARG A 217 4.11 -9.09 -22.41
CA ARG A 217 3.26 -10.27 -22.52
C ARG A 217 3.38 -11.07 -21.22
N LEU A 218 2.34 -11.74 -20.81
CA LEU A 218 2.38 -12.65 -19.64
C LEU A 218 3.55 -13.66 -19.75
N LEU A 219 3.86 -14.10 -20.98
CA LEU A 219 5.04 -14.94 -21.29
C LEU A 219 6.37 -14.28 -20.91
N ASP A 220 6.48 -12.94 -21.01
CA ASP A 220 7.71 -12.23 -20.64
C ASP A 220 7.88 -12.18 -19.12
N ALA A 221 6.77 -12.16 -18.36
CA ALA A 221 6.81 -12.27 -16.91
C ALA A 221 7.28 -13.67 -16.45
N TRP A 222 6.85 -14.74 -17.13
CA TRP A 222 7.31 -16.10 -16.85
C TRP A 222 8.79 -16.30 -17.20
N ARG A 223 9.27 -15.76 -18.32
CA ARG A 223 10.69 -15.79 -18.69
C ARG A 223 11.54 -15.03 -17.70
N LEU A 224 11.08 -13.83 -17.30
CA LEU A 224 11.76 -13.03 -16.29
C LEU A 224 11.82 -13.76 -14.95
N LEU A 225 10.73 -14.42 -14.53
CA LEU A 225 10.71 -15.23 -13.32
C LEU A 225 11.72 -16.39 -13.39
N ALA A 226 11.88 -17.02 -14.56
CA ALA A 226 12.89 -18.05 -14.78
C ALA A 226 14.32 -17.49 -14.65
N GLU A 227 14.58 -16.28 -15.19
CA GLU A 227 15.87 -15.59 -15.02
C GLU A 227 16.14 -15.20 -13.57
N VAL A 228 15.15 -14.67 -12.87
CA VAL A 228 15.25 -14.27 -11.45
C VAL A 228 15.44 -15.48 -10.53
N ARG A 229 14.90 -16.66 -10.89
CA ARG A 229 15.10 -17.91 -10.13
C ARG A 229 16.56 -18.30 -9.99
N ALA A 230 17.43 -17.86 -10.90
CA ALA A 230 18.88 -18.11 -10.84
C ALA A 230 19.54 -17.31 -9.71
N ASP A 231 19.00 -16.13 -9.36
CA ASP A 231 19.48 -15.35 -8.23
C ASP A 231 18.69 -15.70 -6.95
N ARG A 232 19.32 -16.44 -6.07
CA ARG A 232 18.75 -16.94 -4.82
C ARG A 232 18.26 -15.80 -3.91
N ARG A 233 18.99 -14.66 -3.86
CA ARG A 233 18.65 -13.54 -2.98
C ARG A 233 17.42 -12.80 -3.50
N LEU A 234 17.35 -12.57 -4.81
CA LEU A 234 16.16 -12.00 -5.44
C LEU A 234 14.93 -12.89 -5.24
N MET A 235 15.08 -14.20 -5.45
CA MET A 235 13.99 -15.16 -5.22
C MET A 235 13.56 -15.19 -3.75
N THR A 236 14.50 -15.12 -2.81
CA THR A 236 14.19 -15.03 -1.39
C THR A 236 13.33 -13.81 -1.07
N MET A 237 13.67 -12.63 -1.61
CA MET A 237 12.86 -11.42 -1.41
C MET A 237 11.47 -11.52 -2.04
N MET A 238 11.35 -12.14 -3.22
CA MET A 238 10.05 -12.37 -3.87
C MET A 238 9.16 -13.32 -3.09
N VAL A 239 9.71 -14.46 -2.63
CA VAL A 239 8.96 -15.44 -1.84
C VAL A 239 8.54 -14.85 -0.51
N LEU A 240 9.45 -14.14 0.18
CA LEU A 240 9.17 -13.51 1.46
C LEU A 240 8.10 -12.42 1.34
N GLY A 241 8.25 -11.51 0.36
CA GLY A 241 7.27 -10.48 0.07
C GLY A 241 5.92 -11.02 -0.36
N GLY A 242 5.93 -12.08 -1.18
CA GLY A 242 4.71 -12.77 -1.58
C GLY A 242 4.00 -13.47 -0.41
N ALA A 243 4.74 -14.18 0.44
CA ALA A 243 4.17 -14.86 1.60
C ALA A 243 3.58 -13.88 2.62
N THR A 244 4.32 -12.80 2.97
CA THR A 244 3.82 -11.78 3.89
C THR A 244 2.54 -11.12 3.37
N SER A 245 2.47 -10.88 2.07
CA SER A 245 1.30 -10.27 1.42
C SER A 245 0.11 -11.23 1.30
N LEU A 246 0.37 -12.47 0.90
CA LEU A 246 -0.66 -13.50 0.70
C LEU A 246 -1.34 -13.88 2.01
N PHE A 247 -0.55 -14.14 3.04
CA PHE A 247 -1.08 -14.67 4.30
C PHE A 247 -1.66 -13.57 5.19
N VAL A 248 -0.97 -12.48 5.43
CA VAL A 248 -1.41 -11.43 6.36
C VAL A 248 -1.81 -10.15 5.62
N GLY A 249 -0.97 -9.67 4.70
CA GLY A 249 -1.19 -8.51 3.83
C GLY A 249 -1.72 -7.29 4.57
N SER A 250 -2.87 -6.79 4.12
CA SER A 250 -3.63 -5.70 4.75
C SER A 250 -4.92 -6.18 5.41
N ALA A 251 -5.22 -7.49 5.39
CA ALA A 251 -6.50 -7.99 5.89
C ALA A 251 -6.63 -7.86 7.41
N PHE A 252 -5.54 -7.90 8.17
CA PHE A 252 -5.59 -7.64 9.61
C PHE A 252 -6.08 -6.23 9.93
N GLN A 253 -5.82 -5.23 9.06
CA GLN A 253 -6.33 -3.87 9.21
C GLN A 253 -7.85 -3.80 8.97
N ALA A 254 -8.35 -4.55 7.97
CA ALA A 254 -9.77 -4.62 7.69
C ALA A 254 -10.57 -5.36 8.81
N GLN A 255 -9.90 -6.24 9.55
CA GLN A 255 -10.47 -6.95 10.71
C GLN A 255 -10.19 -6.23 12.05
N MET A 256 -9.47 -5.11 12.04
CA MET A 256 -9.11 -4.39 13.28
C MET A 256 -10.30 -3.96 14.12
N PRO A 257 -11.48 -3.61 13.55
CA PRO A 257 -12.66 -3.33 14.36
C PRO A 257 -13.08 -4.51 15.24
N GLU A 258 -13.01 -5.76 14.77
CA GLU A 258 -13.31 -6.97 15.52
C GLU A 258 -12.35 -7.13 16.71
N TYR A 259 -11.03 -6.99 16.48
CA TYR A 259 -10.05 -7.05 17.57
C TYR A 259 -10.25 -5.94 18.61
N ALA A 260 -10.59 -4.72 18.16
CA ALA A 260 -10.88 -3.61 19.06
C ALA A 260 -12.12 -3.91 19.93
N HIS A 261 -13.18 -4.44 19.32
CA HIS A 261 -14.40 -4.85 20.01
C HIS A 261 -14.11 -5.89 21.09
N ASP A 262 -13.37 -6.95 20.77
CA ASP A 262 -13.04 -8.03 21.72
C ASP A 262 -12.12 -7.58 22.86
N LEU A 263 -11.37 -6.50 22.65
CA LEU A 263 -10.58 -5.82 23.67
C LEU A 263 -11.40 -4.81 24.51
N GLY A 264 -12.73 -4.72 24.31
CA GLY A 264 -13.61 -3.82 25.06
C GLY A 264 -13.67 -2.39 24.50
N SER A 265 -13.56 -2.25 23.17
CA SER A 265 -13.68 -0.95 22.48
C SER A 265 -15.06 -0.31 22.76
N ASP A 266 -15.04 1.03 22.85
CA ASP A 266 -16.24 1.85 22.88
C ASP A 266 -16.94 1.93 21.50
N GLU A 267 -18.21 2.32 21.50
CA GLU A 267 -19.01 2.49 20.28
C GLU A 267 -18.49 3.62 19.37
N ALA A 268 -17.69 4.53 19.90
CA ALA A 268 -17.15 5.65 19.16
C ALA A 268 -15.95 5.30 18.26
N GLY A 269 -15.36 4.11 18.41
CA GLY A 269 -14.24 3.64 17.60
C GLY A 269 -12.90 4.29 17.90
N ALA A 270 -12.76 4.97 19.06
CA ALA A 270 -11.51 5.60 19.48
C ALA A 270 -10.40 4.55 19.65
N TRP A 271 -10.69 3.47 20.34
CA TRP A 271 -9.74 2.38 20.58
C TRP A 271 -9.31 1.69 19.28
N TYR A 272 -10.24 1.46 18.37
CA TYR A 272 -9.95 0.97 17.02
C TYR A 272 -8.95 1.86 16.29
N SER A 273 -9.19 3.17 16.28
CA SER A 273 -8.32 4.16 15.64
C SER A 273 -6.94 4.17 16.28
N ILE A 274 -6.82 4.02 17.61
CA ILE A 274 -5.54 3.95 18.32
C ILE A 274 -4.76 2.67 17.94
N LEU A 275 -5.41 1.52 17.77
CA LEU A 275 -4.75 0.30 17.32
C LEU A 275 -4.13 0.49 15.92
N LEU A 276 -4.87 1.08 14.98
CA LEU A 276 -4.32 1.41 13.66
C LEU A 276 -3.18 2.43 13.74
N ALA A 277 -3.34 3.48 14.56
CA ALA A 277 -2.33 4.50 14.78
C ALA A 277 -1.07 3.91 15.44
N ALA A 278 -1.20 2.93 16.33
CA ALA A 278 -0.07 2.24 16.95
C ALA A 278 0.80 1.51 15.91
N ASN A 279 0.17 0.79 14.98
CA ASN A 279 0.88 0.14 13.88
C ASN A 279 1.60 1.17 12.98
N ALA A 280 0.92 2.25 12.65
CA ALA A 280 1.48 3.34 11.86
C ALA A 280 2.64 4.06 12.58
N ALA A 281 2.49 4.35 13.89
CA ALA A 281 3.56 4.94 14.71
C ALA A 281 4.80 4.03 14.77
N GLY A 282 4.58 2.71 14.87
CA GLY A 282 5.66 1.71 14.77
C GLY A 282 6.40 1.81 13.44
N ALA A 283 5.68 1.95 12.32
CA ALA A 283 6.32 2.12 11.01
C ALA A 283 7.17 3.39 10.92
N VAL A 284 6.71 4.51 11.50
CA VAL A 284 7.52 5.74 11.59
C VAL A 284 8.76 5.53 12.45
N ALA A 285 8.60 4.94 13.64
CA ALA A 285 9.73 4.62 14.50
C ALA A 285 10.74 3.71 13.78
N GLY A 286 10.25 2.72 13.01
CA GLY A 286 11.08 1.86 12.17
C GLY A 286 11.89 2.64 11.12
N THR A 287 11.29 3.66 10.50
CA THR A 287 12.00 4.54 9.55
C THR A 287 13.14 5.27 10.23
N VAL A 288 12.87 5.89 11.38
CA VAL A 288 13.87 6.63 12.15
C VAL A 288 14.99 5.71 12.62
N LEU A 289 14.67 4.51 13.09
CA LEU A 289 15.64 3.51 13.52
C LEU A 289 16.56 3.04 12.39
N LEU A 290 16.00 2.78 11.20
CA LEU A 290 16.78 2.38 10.02
C LEU A 290 17.76 3.46 9.55
N GLU A 291 17.35 4.73 9.66
CA GLU A 291 18.19 5.87 9.27
C GLU A 291 19.21 6.26 10.33
N SER A 292 18.89 6.05 11.63
CA SER A 292 19.70 6.55 12.75
C SER A 292 20.73 5.54 13.27
N VAL A 293 20.45 4.24 13.09
CA VAL A 293 21.27 3.19 13.69
C VAL A 293 21.77 2.26 12.58
N ASP A 294 23.08 2.22 12.37
CA ASP A 294 23.75 1.32 11.40
C ASP A 294 23.60 -0.18 11.79
N PHE A 295 22.64 -0.47 12.66
CA PHE A 295 22.36 -1.77 13.26
C PHE A 295 21.72 -2.75 12.27
N MET A 296 20.94 -2.24 11.29
CA MET A 296 20.25 -3.08 10.30
C MET A 296 20.86 -2.91 8.91
N ARG A 297 22.02 -3.48 8.67
CA ARG A 297 22.60 -3.52 7.32
C ARG A 297 21.63 -4.24 6.34
N PRO A 298 21.37 -3.66 5.16
CA PRO A 298 20.51 -4.31 4.16
C PRO A 298 21.11 -5.66 3.74
N SER A 299 20.53 -6.75 4.26
CA SER A 299 20.91 -8.12 3.90
C SER A 299 19.67 -9.00 3.79
N ALA A 300 19.75 -10.09 3.03
CA ALA A 300 18.67 -11.07 2.93
C ALA A 300 18.31 -11.64 4.32
N ARG A 301 19.31 -11.92 5.15
CA ARG A 301 19.12 -12.42 6.51
C ARG A 301 18.35 -11.42 7.38
N THR A 302 18.73 -10.13 7.34
CA THR A 302 18.02 -9.08 8.09
C THR A 302 16.57 -8.96 7.66
N ALA A 303 16.28 -8.97 6.33
CA ALA A 303 14.93 -8.93 5.82
C ALA A 303 14.09 -10.13 6.31
N ILE A 304 14.67 -11.35 6.26
CA ILE A 304 13.99 -12.57 6.72
C ILE A 304 13.67 -12.50 8.21
N VAL A 305 14.65 -12.06 9.04
CA VAL A 305 14.44 -11.93 10.49
C VAL A 305 13.36 -10.89 10.79
N CYS A 306 13.39 -9.72 10.14
CA CYS A 306 12.37 -8.69 10.33
C CYS A 306 10.97 -9.19 9.94
N ALA A 307 10.83 -9.91 8.84
CA ALA A 307 9.54 -10.50 8.45
C ALA A 307 9.06 -11.57 9.44
N GLY A 308 9.99 -12.40 9.95
CA GLY A 308 9.69 -13.39 10.99
C GLY A 308 9.22 -12.75 12.30
N VAL A 309 9.92 -11.72 12.78
CA VAL A 309 9.54 -10.98 14.00
C VAL A 309 8.20 -10.28 13.81
N TRP A 310 7.97 -9.67 12.63
CA TRP A 310 6.65 -9.13 12.28
C TRP A 310 5.56 -10.19 12.35
N GLY A 311 5.79 -11.38 11.76
CA GLY A 311 4.86 -12.49 11.82
C GLY A 311 4.56 -12.92 13.27
N VAL A 312 5.60 -13.03 14.11
CA VAL A 312 5.43 -13.34 15.54
C VAL A 312 4.61 -12.26 16.25
N ALA A 313 4.91 -10.97 16.03
CA ALA A 313 4.18 -9.87 16.65
C ALA A 313 2.70 -9.86 16.26
N ILE A 314 2.37 -10.08 14.98
CA ILE A 314 0.99 -10.19 14.47
C ILE A 314 0.30 -11.44 15.04
N GLY A 315 1.00 -12.59 15.10
CA GLY A 315 0.44 -13.81 15.68
C GLY A 315 0.13 -13.69 17.17
N LEU A 316 0.98 -13.03 17.94
CA LEU A 316 0.74 -12.72 19.35
C LEU A 316 -0.37 -11.68 19.52
N PHE A 317 -0.43 -10.67 18.64
CA PHE A 317 -1.51 -9.69 18.64
C PHE A 317 -2.88 -10.36 18.46
N ALA A 318 -2.98 -11.40 17.63
CA ALA A 318 -4.23 -12.12 17.44
C ALA A 318 -4.85 -12.65 18.76
N PHE A 319 -4.05 -12.92 19.78
CA PHE A 319 -4.49 -13.41 21.09
C PHE A 319 -4.19 -12.43 22.23
N ALA A 320 -4.01 -11.14 21.95
CA ALA A 320 -3.75 -10.14 22.98
C ALA A 320 -4.96 -10.02 23.89
N GLY A 321 -4.80 -10.38 25.18
CA GLY A 321 -5.86 -10.33 26.19
C GLY A 321 -6.03 -8.96 26.86
N SER A 322 -5.24 -7.95 26.46
CA SER A 322 -5.35 -6.60 26.99
C SER A 322 -4.93 -5.54 25.98
N TYR A 323 -5.57 -4.40 26.07
CA TYR A 323 -5.34 -3.29 25.12
C TYR A 323 -3.87 -2.78 25.10
N PRO A 324 -3.17 -2.57 26.24
CA PRO A 324 -1.76 -2.15 26.22
C PRO A 324 -0.84 -3.15 25.52
N VAL A 325 -1.09 -4.46 25.70
CA VAL A 325 -0.33 -5.53 25.02
C VAL A 325 -0.58 -5.46 23.50
N ALA A 326 -1.84 -5.31 23.09
CA ALA A 326 -2.21 -5.16 21.68
C ALA A 326 -1.51 -3.97 21.03
N VAL A 327 -1.53 -2.79 21.66
CA VAL A 327 -0.85 -1.58 21.18
C VAL A 327 0.66 -1.82 21.05
N THR A 328 1.30 -2.42 22.06
CA THR A 328 2.75 -2.69 22.06
C THR A 328 3.11 -3.63 20.90
N LEU A 329 2.35 -4.71 20.72
CA LEU A 329 2.58 -5.68 19.63
C LEU A 329 2.38 -5.05 18.25
N LEU A 330 1.40 -4.16 18.08
CA LEU A 330 1.17 -3.44 16.83
C LEU A 330 2.27 -2.41 16.54
N VAL A 331 2.80 -1.72 17.55
CA VAL A 331 3.98 -0.84 17.37
C VAL A 331 5.18 -1.68 16.91
N LEU A 332 5.47 -2.80 17.57
CA LEU A 332 6.55 -3.70 17.15
C LEU A 332 6.32 -4.23 15.74
N ALA A 333 5.09 -4.65 15.43
CA ALA A 333 4.73 -5.10 14.09
C ALA A 333 4.98 -4.01 13.04
N GLY A 334 4.62 -2.76 13.32
CA GLY A 334 4.88 -1.62 12.44
C GLY A 334 6.36 -1.42 12.15
N VAL A 335 7.20 -1.41 13.21
CA VAL A 335 8.67 -1.29 13.09
C VAL A 335 9.25 -2.36 12.16
N PHE A 336 8.95 -3.62 12.43
CA PHE A 336 9.56 -4.73 11.69
C PHE A 336 8.97 -4.92 10.29
N ASN A 337 7.70 -4.57 10.07
CA ASN A 337 7.10 -4.55 8.73
C ASN A 337 7.79 -3.53 7.84
N LEU A 338 7.99 -2.30 8.33
CA LEU A 338 8.67 -1.28 7.57
C LEU A 338 10.13 -1.64 7.30
N ALA A 339 10.84 -2.13 8.31
CA ALA A 339 12.22 -2.58 8.16
C ALA A 339 12.33 -3.67 7.08
N PHE A 340 11.48 -4.71 7.15
CA PHE A 340 11.43 -5.77 6.16
C PHE A 340 11.15 -5.23 4.75
N THR A 341 10.08 -4.46 4.58
CA THR A 341 9.66 -3.98 3.25
C THR A 341 10.69 -3.04 2.62
N SER A 342 11.29 -2.15 3.42
CA SER A 342 12.35 -1.23 2.97
C SER A 342 13.62 -1.98 2.55
N ILE A 343 14.09 -2.92 3.38
CA ILE A 343 15.29 -3.73 3.09
C ILE A 343 15.05 -4.61 1.85
N ALA A 344 13.90 -5.29 1.77
CA ALA A 344 13.56 -6.15 0.64
C ALA A 344 13.50 -5.37 -0.67
N GLN A 345 12.85 -4.20 -0.67
CA GLN A 345 12.76 -3.34 -1.85
C GLN A 345 14.14 -2.81 -2.27
N THR A 346 14.99 -2.43 -1.30
CA THR A 346 16.37 -1.98 -1.54
C THR A 346 17.20 -3.10 -2.17
N LEU A 347 17.16 -4.32 -1.62
CA LEU A 347 17.89 -5.47 -2.14
C LEU A 347 17.45 -5.82 -3.56
N VAL A 348 16.15 -5.82 -3.83
CA VAL A 348 15.64 -6.07 -5.19
C VAL A 348 16.17 -5.03 -6.18
N GLN A 349 16.20 -3.75 -5.81
CA GLN A 349 16.73 -2.70 -6.67
C GLN A 349 18.24 -2.80 -6.89
N LEU A 350 19.00 -3.21 -5.88
CA LEU A 350 20.46 -3.33 -5.96
C LEU A 350 20.91 -4.58 -6.72
N LEU A 351 20.23 -5.71 -6.50
CA LEU A 351 20.59 -7.00 -7.08
C LEU A 351 20.10 -7.17 -8.52
N ALA A 352 19.01 -6.48 -8.88
CA ALA A 352 18.43 -6.60 -10.21
C ALA A 352 19.39 -6.06 -11.30
N PRO A 353 19.69 -6.85 -12.38
CA PRO A 353 20.53 -6.42 -13.47
C PRO A 353 19.97 -5.14 -14.10
N ALA A 354 20.86 -4.20 -14.46
CA ALA A 354 20.47 -2.87 -14.95
C ALA A 354 19.53 -2.92 -16.17
N SER A 355 19.75 -3.89 -17.07
CA SER A 355 18.95 -4.10 -18.30
C SER A 355 17.49 -4.51 -18.04
N VAL A 356 17.20 -5.14 -16.89
CA VAL A 356 15.87 -5.68 -16.56
C VAL A 356 15.34 -5.19 -15.21
N ARG A 357 16.06 -4.28 -14.55
CA ARG A 357 15.73 -3.81 -13.20
C ARG A 357 14.27 -3.38 -13.03
N GLY A 358 13.75 -2.58 -13.94
CA GLY A 358 12.37 -2.12 -13.90
C GLY A 358 11.36 -3.29 -13.94
N ARG A 359 11.65 -4.33 -14.75
CA ARG A 359 10.81 -5.53 -14.84
C ARG A 359 10.88 -6.38 -13.56
N VAL A 360 12.07 -6.52 -12.98
CA VAL A 360 12.27 -7.26 -11.70
C VAL A 360 11.56 -6.56 -10.55
N VAL A 361 11.67 -5.22 -10.47
CA VAL A 361 10.91 -4.41 -9.47
C VAL A 361 9.40 -4.54 -9.70
N GLY A 362 8.95 -4.53 -10.95
CA GLY A 362 7.55 -4.76 -11.31
C GLY A 362 7.05 -6.13 -10.84
N LEU A 363 7.84 -7.19 -11.05
CA LEU A 363 7.52 -8.53 -10.59
C LEU A 363 7.46 -8.61 -9.05
N PHE A 364 8.40 -7.96 -8.35
CA PHE A 364 8.39 -7.85 -6.90
C PHE A 364 7.15 -7.10 -6.39
N ASN A 365 6.77 -6.00 -7.04
CA ASN A 365 5.54 -5.28 -6.70
C ASN A 365 4.28 -6.13 -6.94
N THR A 366 4.25 -6.94 -7.99
CA THR A 366 3.16 -7.89 -8.21
C THR A 366 3.08 -8.92 -7.08
N ALA A 367 4.21 -9.44 -6.61
CA ALA A 367 4.24 -10.36 -5.48
C ALA A 367 3.81 -9.68 -4.17
N THR A 368 4.25 -8.45 -3.90
CA THR A 368 4.00 -7.76 -2.63
C THR A 368 2.67 -7.01 -2.57
N LEU A 369 2.13 -6.55 -3.69
CA LEU A 369 0.86 -5.83 -3.75
C LEU A 369 -0.27 -6.72 -4.30
N GLY A 370 0.00 -7.41 -5.41
CA GLY A 370 -1.03 -8.24 -6.05
C GLY A 370 -1.49 -9.41 -5.18
N LEU A 371 -0.57 -10.09 -4.51
CA LEU A 371 -0.91 -11.21 -3.63
C LEU A 371 -1.63 -10.77 -2.33
N ARG A 372 -1.73 -9.47 -2.03
CA ARG A 372 -2.54 -8.98 -0.91
C ARG A 372 -4.01 -9.37 -1.00
N ALA A 373 -4.54 -9.54 -2.21
CA ALA A 373 -5.89 -10.05 -2.40
C ALA A 373 -6.09 -11.40 -1.66
N GLY A 374 -5.05 -12.24 -1.65
CA GLY A 374 -5.08 -13.53 -0.94
C GLY A 374 -5.26 -13.39 0.57
N SER A 375 -4.74 -12.31 1.17
CA SER A 375 -4.93 -12.07 2.61
C SER A 375 -6.40 -11.84 2.98
N GLY A 376 -7.21 -11.32 2.07
CA GLY A 376 -8.66 -11.24 2.27
C GLY A 376 -9.31 -12.61 2.43
N VAL A 377 -8.75 -13.64 1.77
CA VAL A 377 -9.21 -15.03 1.93
C VAL A 377 -8.63 -15.66 3.20
N THR A 378 -7.31 -15.57 3.41
CA THR A 378 -6.62 -16.27 4.50
C THR A 378 -6.95 -15.71 5.88
N VAL A 379 -7.24 -14.42 6.00
CA VAL A 379 -7.61 -13.77 7.27
C VAL A 379 -9.11 -13.50 7.32
N GLY A 380 -9.68 -12.90 6.25
CA GLY A 380 -11.08 -12.47 6.27
C GLY A 380 -12.07 -13.62 6.08
N VAL A 381 -12.05 -14.28 4.91
CA VAL A 381 -13.00 -15.38 4.63
C VAL A 381 -12.79 -16.56 5.58
N LEU A 382 -11.54 -16.97 5.80
CA LEU A 382 -11.22 -18.03 6.74
C LEU A 382 -11.60 -17.63 8.18
N GLY A 383 -11.49 -16.35 8.54
CA GLY A 383 -11.91 -15.80 9.82
C GLY A 383 -13.39 -15.99 10.12
N ALA A 384 -14.24 -15.95 9.09
CA ALA A 384 -15.66 -16.26 9.25
C ALA A 384 -15.95 -17.75 9.56
N VAL A 385 -15.01 -18.65 9.22
CA VAL A 385 -15.17 -20.10 9.42
C VAL A 385 -14.58 -20.55 10.75
N ILE A 386 -13.37 -20.08 11.09
CA ILE A 386 -12.62 -20.56 12.26
C ILE A 386 -12.37 -19.48 13.33
N ASN A 387 -12.98 -18.31 13.18
CA ASN A 387 -12.76 -17.09 13.97
C ASN A 387 -11.56 -16.27 13.47
N VAL A 388 -11.65 -14.92 13.59
CA VAL A 388 -10.64 -13.96 13.11
C VAL A 388 -9.30 -14.08 13.83
N HIS A 389 -9.30 -14.41 15.11
CA HIS A 389 -8.09 -14.61 15.90
C HIS A 389 -7.27 -15.80 15.39
N TRP A 390 -7.91 -16.95 15.20
CA TRP A 390 -7.25 -18.15 14.70
C TRP A 390 -6.82 -18.01 13.25
N SER A 391 -7.62 -17.37 12.39
CA SER A 391 -7.25 -17.18 11.00
C SER A 391 -6.01 -16.27 10.86
N LEU A 392 -5.95 -15.19 11.64
CA LEU A 392 -4.77 -14.31 11.67
C LEU A 392 -3.55 -15.01 12.25
N ALA A 393 -3.71 -15.75 13.36
CA ALA A 393 -2.61 -16.48 13.98
C ALA A 393 -2.03 -17.55 13.05
N LEU A 394 -2.87 -18.33 12.36
CA LEU A 394 -2.42 -19.33 11.39
C LEU A 394 -1.73 -18.67 10.18
N SER A 395 -2.28 -17.56 9.70
CA SER A 395 -1.66 -16.78 8.62
C SER A 395 -0.30 -16.21 9.03
N ALA A 396 -0.20 -15.68 10.23
CA ALA A 396 1.07 -15.21 10.80
C ALA A 396 2.07 -16.36 11.01
N ALA A 397 1.62 -17.52 11.47
CA ALA A 397 2.44 -18.72 11.61
C ALA A 397 2.99 -19.18 10.24
N ALA A 398 2.21 -19.08 9.16
CA ALA A 398 2.70 -19.36 7.81
C ALA A 398 3.81 -18.40 7.37
N VAL A 399 3.73 -17.11 7.73
CA VAL A 399 4.82 -16.15 7.50
C VAL A 399 6.07 -16.51 8.31
N VAL A 400 5.91 -16.86 9.59
CA VAL A 400 7.02 -17.27 10.46
C VAL A 400 7.68 -18.54 9.92
N ALA A 401 6.89 -19.55 9.53
CA ALA A 401 7.39 -20.79 8.94
C ALA A 401 8.17 -20.53 7.63
N THR A 402 7.62 -19.68 6.75
CA THR A 402 8.30 -19.25 5.52
C THR A 402 9.63 -18.57 5.85
N SER A 403 9.64 -17.66 6.81
CA SER A 403 10.86 -16.97 7.25
C SER A 403 11.89 -17.96 7.83
N ALA A 404 11.47 -18.89 8.68
CA ALA A 404 12.34 -19.92 9.25
C ALA A 404 12.96 -20.83 8.17
N LEU A 405 12.15 -21.28 7.20
CA LEU A 405 12.63 -22.09 6.07
C LEU A 405 13.65 -21.33 5.20
N LEU A 406 13.40 -20.04 4.90
CA LEU A 406 14.33 -19.22 4.14
C LEU A 406 15.63 -18.96 4.92
N LEU A 407 15.53 -18.72 6.23
CA LEU A 407 16.69 -18.53 7.08
C LEU A 407 17.57 -19.81 7.16
N ALA A 408 16.94 -20.97 7.34
CA ALA A 408 17.64 -22.25 7.34
C ALA A 408 18.35 -22.57 6.01
N ARG A 409 17.77 -22.13 4.89
CA ARG A 409 18.42 -22.22 3.57
C ARG A 409 19.60 -21.27 3.43
N GLU A 410 19.51 -20.05 3.97
CA GLU A 410 20.57 -19.05 3.91
C GLU A 410 21.78 -19.50 4.74
N THR A 411 21.57 -20.07 5.92
CA THR A 411 22.65 -20.57 6.80
C THR A 411 23.39 -21.80 6.25
N ARG A 412 22.74 -22.63 5.42
CA ARG A 412 23.37 -23.80 4.80
C ARG A 412 24.23 -23.45 3.58
N ALA A 413 24.17 -22.22 3.10
CA ALA A 413 24.89 -21.77 1.91
C ALA A 413 26.18 -20.99 2.23
N HIS A 414 26.40 -20.73 3.50
CA HIS A 414 27.65 -20.22 4.08
C HIS A 414 28.41 -21.33 4.80
#